data_128059c798fd494364b3cb032e68554e
#
_entry.id   128059c798fd494364b3cb032e68554e
#
_cell.length_a   1.000
_cell.length_b   1.000
_cell.length_c   1.000
_cell.angle_alpha   90.00
_cell.angle_beta   90.00
_cell.angle_gamma   90.00
#
_symmetry.space_group_name_H-M   'P 1'
#
loop_
_entity.id
_entity.type
_entity.pdbx_description
1 polymer ?
#
loop_
_entity_poly.entity_id
_entity_poly.type
_entity_poly.pdbx_seq_one_letter_code
_entity_poly.pdbx_strand_id
1 'polypeptide(L)'
;MRSCWLNGSFVPEDQAQVSIFDRGLLFGDGVYEVAAVFNGRLLDADRHLVRLERSQRELSLPAPYTSAVWLDVMQELATRNDIREGLVYLQVTRGVAERDFAFPASIKPTAFAWARPKRLSDDPNASGLTVHVVPDIRWGRCDIKSTAMLAQVLAKQAAREAGAGEALMHENGVVTEGGSSNVWIVNQGELQTRPVSEDILAGITRDVVVEVARELGLVVRERAFTVEQAMAADECFLTSATSFVLPITRIDQHVVGNGQPGPITQRVRAAYLARAERLTAAPVGASA
;
A
#
# COMPACT_ATOMS: atom_id res chain seq x y z
N MET A 1 -1.37 -6.65 25.41
CA MET A 1 -1.67 -5.23 25.07
C MET A 1 -0.68 -4.82 23.99
N ARG A 2 -1.14 -4.20 22.91
CA ARG A 2 -0.29 -3.81 21.77
C ARG A 2 0.64 -2.66 22.18
N SER A 3 1.91 -2.73 21.74
CA SER A 3 2.84 -1.60 21.85
C SER A 3 2.71 -0.72 20.61
N CYS A 4 2.57 0.58 20.81
CA CYS A 4 2.62 1.62 19.78
C CYS A 4 3.85 2.49 20.00
N TRP A 5 4.21 3.28 19.01
CA TRP A 5 5.24 4.31 19.13
C TRP A 5 4.62 5.68 18.86
N LEU A 6 4.89 6.66 19.72
CA LEU A 6 4.34 8.00 19.61
C LEU A 6 5.41 9.04 20.00
N ASN A 7 5.75 9.93 19.08
CA ASN A 7 6.61 11.10 19.32
C ASN A 7 7.94 10.81 20.05
N GLY A 8 8.57 9.67 19.73
CA GLY A 8 9.88 9.28 20.28
C GLY A 8 9.83 8.23 21.38
N SER A 9 8.65 7.76 21.79
CA SER A 9 8.50 6.79 22.88
C SER A 9 7.60 5.62 22.50
N PHE A 10 7.94 4.42 22.98
CA PHE A 10 7.02 3.27 22.93
C PHE A 10 6.02 3.37 24.07
N VAL A 11 4.75 3.27 23.76
CA VAL A 11 3.63 3.38 24.71
C VAL A 11 2.63 2.23 24.48
N PRO A 12 1.86 1.82 25.50
CA PRO A 12 0.71 0.95 25.32
C PRO A 12 -0.34 1.61 24.41
N GLU A 13 -1.12 0.82 23.67
CA GLU A 13 -2.11 1.35 22.72
C GLU A 13 -3.19 2.23 23.35
N ASP A 14 -3.56 1.97 24.60
CA ASP A 14 -4.53 2.76 25.37
C ASP A 14 -3.99 4.13 25.81
N GLN A 15 -2.67 4.32 25.78
CA GLN A 15 -1.98 5.58 26.08
C GLN A 15 -1.54 6.33 24.80
N ALA A 16 -1.71 5.74 23.63
CA ALA A 16 -1.33 6.35 22.35
C ALA A 16 -2.38 7.40 21.92
N GLN A 17 -2.29 8.60 22.47
CA GLN A 17 -3.25 9.68 22.25
C GLN A 17 -2.64 10.83 21.46
N VAL A 18 -3.42 11.42 20.57
CA VAL A 18 -3.07 12.62 19.80
C VAL A 18 -4.06 13.75 20.14
N SER A 19 -3.60 14.99 20.01
CA SER A 19 -4.44 16.18 20.26
C SER A 19 -5.56 16.29 19.24
N ILE A 20 -6.75 16.76 19.68
CA ILE A 20 -7.83 17.12 18.78
C ILE A 20 -7.50 18.31 17.88
N PHE A 21 -6.47 19.08 18.19
CA PHE A 21 -5.94 20.19 17.40
C PHE A 21 -4.82 19.75 16.46
N ASP A 22 -4.55 18.44 16.34
CA ASP A 22 -3.61 17.93 15.35
C ASP A 22 -4.14 18.17 13.94
N ARG A 23 -3.31 18.78 13.07
CA ARG A 23 -3.69 19.12 11.70
C ARG A 23 -3.98 17.88 10.84
N GLY A 24 -3.38 16.74 11.18
CA GLY A 24 -3.72 15.45 10.57
C GLY A 24 -5.17 15.05 10.81
N LEU A 25 -5.71 15.32 12.01
CA LEU A 25 -7.11 15.08 12.33
C LEU A 25 -8.04 16.13 11.69
N LEU A 26 -7.65 17.41 11.71
CA LEU A 26 -8.50 18.52 11.26
C LEU A 26 -8.58 18.66 9.73
N PHE A 27 -7.50 18.32 9.00
CA PHE A 27 -7.34 18.62 7.57
C PHE A 27 -6.85 17.42 6.74
N GLY A 28 -6.47 16.31 7.35
CA GLY A 28 -5.71 15.27 6.67
C GLY A 28 -4.29 15.72 6.28
N ASP A 29 -3.73 16.74 6.99
CA ASP A 29 -2.42 17.33 6.73
C ASP A 29 -1.31 16.41 7.29
N GLY A 30 -1.05 15.34 6.56
CA GLY A 30 -0.09 14.32 6.94
C GLY A 30 0.14 13.28 5.85
N VAL A 31 1.15 12.47 6.05
CA VAL A 31 1.56 11.37 5.19
C VAL A 31 1.73 10.08 5.98
N TYR A 32 1.62 8.94 5.32
CA TYR A 32 1.75 7.65 5.97
C TYR A 32 2.48 6.63 5.10
N GLU A 33 2.97 5.57 5.73
CA GLU A 33 3.47 4.39 5.06
C GLU A 33 2.97 3.11 5.72
N VAL A 34 2.98 2.04 4.93
CA VAL A 34 2.66 0.69 5.40
C VAL A 34 3.67 -0.26 4.81
N ALA A 35 4.50 -0.86 5.64
CA ALA A 35 5.44 -1.90 5.23
C ALA A 35 4.98 -3.27 5.73
N ALA A 36 5.21 -4.31 4.93
CA ALA A 36 4.98 -5.68 5.34
C ALA A 36 6.05 -6.15 6.33
N VAL A 37 5.63 -6.98 7.28
CA VAL A 37 6.50 -7.83 8.09
C VAL A 37 6.33 -9.25 7.59
N PHE A 38 7.42 -9.89 7.21
CA PHE A 38 7.44 -11.27 6.75
C PHE A 38 8.60 -12.02 7.44
N ASN A 39 8.34 -13.19 7.98
CA ASN A 39 9.30 -13.92 8.83
C ASN A 39 9.89 -13.09 9.99
N GLY A 40 9.10 -12.17 10.58
CA GLY A 40 9.54 -11.28 11.65
C GLY A 40 10.43 -10.11 11.21
N ARG A 41 10.63 -9.89 9.91
CA ARG A 41 11.46 -8.84 9.33
C ARG A 41 10.67 -7.93 8.41
N LEU A 42 11.08 -6.68 8.36
CA LEU A 42 10.50 -5.70 7.42
C LEU A 42 10.85 -6.08 5.97
N LEU A 43 9.88 -6.00 5.08
CA LEU A 43 10.06 -6.21 3.65
C LEU A 43 10.04 -4.86 2.92
N ASP A 44 11.05 -4.59 2.10
CA ASP A 44 11.22 -3.39 1.27
C ASP A 44 11.06 -2.05 2.03
N ALA A 45 11.35 -2.02 3.36
CA ALA A 45 11.13 -0.86 4.22
C ALA A 45 11.91 0.37 3.76
N ASP A 46 13.12 0.22 3.25
CA ASP A 46 13.93 1.32 2.73
C ASP A 46 13.21 2.06 1.59
N ARG A 47 12.58 1.32 0.67
CA ARG A 47 11.79 1.90 -0.44
C ARG A 47 10.58 2.67 0.08
N HIS A 48 9.91 2.15 1.11
CA HIS A 48 8.80 2.81 1.78
C HIS A 48 9.25 4.13 2.42
N LEU A 49 10.41 4.16 3.07
CA LEU A 49 10.94 5.36 3.71
C LEU A 49 11.39 6.42 2.69
N VAL A 50 11.98 6.03 1.57
CA VAL A 50 12.26 6.95 0.46
C VAL A 50 10.97 7.60 -0.05
N ARG A 51 9.87 6.85 -0.17
CA ARG A 51 8.58 7.40 -0.59
C ARG A 51 7.96 8.28 0.51
N LEU A 52 8.12 7.95 1.78
CA LEU A 52 7.73 8.81 2.91
C LEU A 52 8.41 10.18 2.82
N GLU A 53 9.74 10.19 2.67
CA GLU A 53 10.52 11.43 2.53
C GLU A 53 10.08 12.25 1.31
N ARG A 54 9.80 11.58 0.18
CA ARG A 54 9.24 12.26 -0.99
C ARG A 54 7.89 12.89 -0.67
N SER A 55 6.96 12.13 -0.07
CA SER A 55 5.62 12.63 0.28
C SER A 55 5.69 13.81 1.26
N GLN A 56 6.61 13.77 2.22
CA GLN A 56 6.86 14.89 3.13
C GLN A 56 7.36 16.14 2.38
N ARG A 57 8.31 16.00 1.46
CA ARG A 57 8.82 17.13 0.66
C ARG A 57 7.72 17.77 -0.18
N GLU A 58 6.90 16.98 -0.86
CA GLU A 58 5.78 17.46 -1.69
C GLU A 58 4.77 18.30 -0.88
N LEU A 59 4.57 17.98 0.40
CA LEU A 59 3.69 18.73 1.29
C LEU A 59 4.44 19.80 2.11
N SER A 60 5.73 20.03 1.88
CA SER A 60 6.57 20.88 2.74
C SER A 60 6.39 20.54 4.23
N LEU A 61 6.29 19.24 4.53
CA LEU A 61 6.08 18.72 5.88
C LEU A 61 7.45 18.36 6.48
N PRO A 62 7.86 18.99 7.62
CA PRO A 62 9.15 18.68 8.21
C PRO A 62 9.27 17.21 8.60
N ALA A 63 10.41 16.59 8.30
CA ALA A 63 10.71 15.22 8.72
C ALA A 63 11.17 15.22 10.18
N PRO A 64 10.40 14.62 11.13
CA PRO A 64 10.79 14.62 12.55
C PRO A 64 11.90 13.62 12.85
N TYR A 65 12.08 12.60 12.01
CA TYR A 65 13.05 11.52 12.21
C TYR A 65 13.67 11.11 10.86
N THR A 66 14.89 10.59 10.94
CA THR A 66 15.59 10.02 9.78
C THR A 66 15.05 8.64 9.42
N SER A 67 15.31 8.18 8.19
CA SER A 67 14.98 6.82 7.75
C SER A 67 15.59 5.74 8.65
N ALA A 68 16.80 5.94 9.18
CA ALA A 68 17.43 5.00 10.11
C ALA A 68 16.61 4.85 11.41
N VAL A 69 16.18 5.95 12.01
CA VAL A 69 15.31 5.92 13.21
C VAL A 69 13.98 5.23 12.90
N TRP A 70 13.40 5.49 11.73
CA TRP A 70 12.16 4.82 11.34
C TRP A 70 12.32 3.31 11.16
N LEU A 71 13.42 2.85 10.55
CA LEU A 71 13.71 1.41 10.43
C LEU A 71 13.80 0.73 11.79
N ASP A 72 14.52 1.34 12.74
CA ASP A 72 14.66 0.82 14.10
C ASP A 72 13.29 0.76 14.82
N VAL A 73 12.50 1.83 14.73
CA VAL A 73 11.15 1.90 15.34
C VAL A 73 10.23 0.84 14.73
N MET A 74 10.22 0.70 13.41
CA MET A 74 9.35 -0.26 12.73
C MET A 74 9.72 -1.71 13.07
N GLN A 75 11.02 -2.04 13.08
CA GLN A 75 11.49 -3.38 13.44
C GLN A 75 11.22 -3.69 14.91
N GLU A 76 11.45 -2.73 15.80
CA GLU A 76 11.18 -2.88 17.23
C GLU A 76 9.67 -3.06 17.51
N LEU A 77 8.78 -2.36 16.78
CA LEU A 77 7.34 -2.58 16.87
C LEU A 77 6.93 -3.98 16.44
N ALA A 78 7.52 -4.51 15.38
CA ALA A 78 7.27 -5.88 14.96
C ALA A 78 7.70 -6.87 16.05
N THR A 79 8.86 -6.66 16.66
CA THR A 79 9.40 -7.50 17.75
C THR A 79 8.55 -7.42 19.02
N ARG A 80 8.24 -6.21 19.52
CA ARG A 80 7.44 -6.01 20.74
C ARG A 80 6.03 -6.59 20.64
N ASN A 81 5.47 -6.63 19.45
CA ASN A 81 4.12 -7.15 19.21
C ASN A 81 4.12 -8.60 18.70
N ASP A 82 5.27 -9.28 18.68
CA ASP A 82 5.44 -10.66 18.21
C ASP A 82 4.85 -10.88 16.79
N ILE A 83 5.11 -9.93 15.90
CA ILE A 83 4.62 -9.99 14.52
C ILE A 83 5.61 -10.79 13.66
N ARG A 84 5.26 -12.02 13.35
CA ARG A 84 6.00 -12.83 12.37
C ARG A 84 5.54 -12.56 10.94
N GLU A 85 4.24 -12.37 10.75
CA GLU A 85 3.63 -11.99 9.48
C GLU A 85 2.56 -10.93 9.73
N GLY A 86 2.66 -9.80 9.05
CA GLY A 86 1.78 -8.67 9.31
C GLY A 86 2.22 -7.38 8.65
N LEU A 87 1.91 -6.29 9.28
CA LEU A 87 2.26 -4.96 8.79
C LEU A 87 2.65 -4.02 9.92
N VAL A 88 3.50 -3.06 9.58
CA VAL A 88 3.76 -1.84 10.38
C VAL A 88 3.22 -0.65 9.60
N TYR A 89 2.40 0.14 10.29
CA TYR A 89 1.91 1.44 9.83
C TYR A 89 2.69 2.55 10.52
N LEU A 90 3.06 3.57 9.79
CA LEU A 90 3.59 4.81 10.36
C LEU A 90 2.92 6.02 9.74
N GLN A 91 2.79 7.10 10.51
CA GLN A 91 2.20 8.35 10.06
C GLN A 91 2.97 9.54 10.64
N VAL A 92 3.09 10.57 9.82
CA VAL A 92 3.60 11.88 10.22
C VAL A 92 2.57 12.91 9.82
N THR A 93 2.10 13.70 10.78
CA THR A 93 1.26 14.88 10.51
C THR A 93 2.06 16.15 10.70
N ARG A 94 1.54 17.28 10.22
CA ARG A 94 2.17 18.57 10.47
C ARG A 94 2.20 18.92 11.95
N GLY A 95 1.33 18.34 12.79
CA GLY A 95 1.30 18.53 14.25
C GLY A 95 0.18 19.44 14.73
N VAL A 96 0.31 19.84 15.98
CA VAL A 96 -0.73 20.57 16.73
C VAL A 96 -0.61 22.08 16.51
N ALA A 97 -1.68 22.73 16.07
CA ALA A 97 -1.77 24.18 15.90
C ALA A 97 -3.23 24.65 16.02
N GLU A 98 -3.43 25.94 16.23
CA GLU A 98 -4.74 26.55 16.04
C GLU A 98 -5.27 26.28 14.63
N ARG A 99 -6.60 26.17 14.51
CA ARG A 99 -7.24 25.82 13.26
C ARG A 99 -7.18 26.99 12.24
N ASP A 100 -6.16 26.94 11.38
CA ASP A 100 -6.01 27.82 10.22
C ASP A 100 -5.56 26.96 9.02
N PHE A 101 -5.96 27.36 7.80
CA PHE A 101 -5.52 26.69 6.57
C PHE A 101 -4.04 26.97 6.27
N ALA A 102 -3.54 28.15 6.59
CA ALA A 102 -2.13 28.47 6.43
C ALA A 102 -1.24 27.60 7.30
N PHE A 103 -0.02 27.33 6.83
CA PHE A 103 0.95 26.61 7.65
C PHE A 103 1.41 27.49 8.80
N PRO A 104 1.47 26.98 10.04
CA PRO A 104 2.00 27.73 11.16
C PRO A 104 3.49 28.03 10.97
N ALA A 105 3.93 29.21 11.41
CA ALA A 105 5.31 29.67 11.25
C ALA A 105 6.33 28.75 11.96
N SER A 106 5.91 28.10 13.06
CA SER A 106 6.71 27.12 13.78
C SER A 106 5.81 25.99 14.23
N ILE A 107 6.20 24.75 13.94
CA ILE A 107 5.41 23.59 14.31
C ILE A 107 6.31 22.38 14.57
N LYS A 108 5.90 21.54 15.53
CA LYS A 108 6.50 20.24 15.79
C LYS A 108 5.59 19.17 15.20
N PRO A 109 6.04 18.38 14.19
CA PRO A 109 5.25 17.29 13.64
C PRO A 109 4.85 16.28 14.73
N THR A 110 3.65 15.70 14.57
CA THR A 110 3.26 14.51 15.33
C THR A 110 3.62 13.28 14.50
N ALA A 111 4.25 12.33 15.15
CA ALA A 111 4.67 11.09 14.49
C ALA A 111 4.29 9.88 15.33
N PHE A 112 3.68 8.87 14.70
CA PHE A 112 3.33 7.64 15.37
C PHE A 112 3.42 6.42 14.45
N ALA A 113 3.56 5.25 15.09
CA ALA A 113 3.56 3.98 14.38
C ALA A 113 2.94 2.87 15.25
N TRP A 114 2.42 1.84 14.59
CA TRP A 114 1.87 0.64 15.22
C TRP A 114 2.03 -0.56 14.30
N ALA A 115 1.99 -1.76 14.87
CA ALA A 115 2.06 -3.01 14.12
C ALA A 115 0.84 -3.90 14.43
N ARG A 116 0.45 -4.73 13.45
CA ARG A 116 -0.58 -5.76 13.64
C ARG A 116 -0.29 -7.00 12.81
N PRO A 117 -0.70 -8.19 13.28
CA PRO A 117 -0.63 -9.42 12.48
C PRO A 117 -1.58 -9.32 11.27
N LYS A 118 -1.16 -9.90 10.16
CA LYS A 118 -1.96 -10.12 8.96
C LYS A 118 -1.36 -11.26 8.16
N ARG A 119 -2.19 -12.20 7.67
CA ARG A 119 -1.75 -13.24 6.73
C ARG A 119 -1.47 -12.60 5.38
N LEU A 120 -0.27 -12.76 4.85
CA LEU A 120 0.21 -12.21 3.58
C LEU A 120 0.53 -13.33 2.59
N SER A 121 1.20 -14.38 3.06
CA SER A 121 1.58 -15.55 2.26
C SER A 121 0.35 -16.37 1.85
N ASP A 122 -0.56 -16.58 2.79
CA ASP A 122 -1.80 -17.33 2.66
C ASP A 122 -3.01 -16.38 2.76
N ASP A 123 -3.08 -15.40 1.85
CA ASP A 123 -4.22 -14.49 1.76
C ASP A 123 -5.43 -15.27 1.20
N PRO A 124 -6.58 -15.29 1.89
CA PRO A 124 -7.77 -16.00 1.43
C PRO A 124 -8.28 -15.51 0.05
N ASN A 125 -7.92 -14.29 -0.37
CA ASN A 125 -8.26 -13.77 -1.69
C ASN A 125 -7.28 -14.23 -2.79
N ALA A 126 -6.25 -15.01 -2.47
CA ALA A 126 -5.32 -15.54 -3.48
C ALA A 126 -5.99 -16.51 -4.48
N SER A 127 -7.15 -17.06 -4.14
CA SER A 127 -7.99 -17.86 -5.02
C SER A 127 -8.82 -17.06 -6.03
N GLY A 128 -8.84 -15.73 -5.93
CA GLY A 128 -9.53 -14.82 -6.83
C GLY A 128 -10.38 -13.79 -6.09
N LEU A 129 -10.30 -12.56 -6.55
CA LEU A 129 -10.99 -11.40 -5.99
C LEU A 129 -12.03 -10.89 -6.98
N THR A 130 -13.21 -10.50 -6.47
CA THR A 130 -14.15 -9.65 -7.21
C THR A 130 -13.82 -8.19 -6.88
N VAL A 131 -13.77 -7.35 -7.90
CA VAL A 131 -13.65 -5.89 -7.76
C VAL A 131 -14.90 -5.19 -8.28
N HIS A 132 -15.23 -4.04 -7.69
CA HIS A 132 -16.35 -3.19 -8.10
C HIS A 132 -15.85 -1.90 -8.73
N VAL A 133 -16.40 -1.56 -9.91
CA VAL A 133 -16.01 -0.36 -10.66
C VAL A 133 -16.66 0.86 -10.03
N VAL A 134 -15.84 1.88 -9.74
CA VAL A 134 -16.29 3.14 -9.14
C VAL A 134 -15.57 4.34 -9.76
N PRO A 135 -16.19 5.53 -9.85
CA PRO A 135 -15.49 6.74 -10.24
C PRO A 135 -14.35 7.06 -9.28
N ASP A 136 -13.22 7.51 -9.82
CA ASP A 136 -12.14 8.08 -9.01
C ASP A 136 -12.44 9.54 -8.69
N ILE A 137 -12.77 9.79 -7.44
CA ILE A 137 -13.10 11.13 -6.92
C ILE A 137 -12.01 11.69 -6.02
N ARG A 138 -10.79 11.13 -6.10
CA ARG A 138 -9.65 11.62 -5.33
C ARG A 138 -9.19 12.97 -5.84
N TRP A 139 -8.31 13.61 -5.09
CA TRP A 139 -7.67 14.87 -5.49
C TRP A 139 -6.61 14.65 -6.58
N GLY A 140 -6.10 15.74 -7.17
CA GLY A 140 -5.17 15.68 -8.31
C GLY A 140 -3.71 15.33 -7.97
N ARG A 141 -3.39 14.87 -6.73
CA ARG A 141 -2.03 14.49 -6.29
C ARG A 141 -2.04 13.14 -5.60
N CYS A 142 -2.54 12.12 -6.31
CA CYS A 142 -2.60 10.74 -5.82
C CYS A 142 -1.21 10.10 -5.64
N ASP A 143 -0.19 10.68 -6.25
CA ASP A 143 1.22 10.32 -6.09
C ASP A 143 1.76 10.57 -4.67
N ILE A 144 1.13 11.47 -3.89
CA ILE A 144 1.46 11.75 -2.50
C ILE A 144 0.67 10.80 -1.60
N LYS A 145 1.38 10.01 -0.77
CA LYS A 145 0.72 9.09 0.17
C LYS A 145 0.21 9.83 1.40
N SER A 146 -0.80 10.71 1.17
CA SER A 146 -1.41 11.55 2.21
C SER A 146 -2.46 10.81 3.03
N THR A 147 -2.75 11.34 4.22
CA THR A 147 -3.82 10.82 5.11
C THR A 147 -5.22 11.28 4.70
N ALA A 148 -5.36 12.10 3.66
CA ALA A 148 -6.64 12.56 3.10
C ALA A 148 -7.29 11.45 2.24
N MET A 149 -7.80 10.39 2.86
CA MET A 149 -8.24 9.15 2.21
C MET A 149 -9.76 8.96 2.14
N LEU A 150 -10.55 10.02 2.28
CA LEU A 150 -12.01 9.87 2.32
C LEU A 150 -12.57 9.28 1.01
N ALA A 151 -12.04 9.67 -0.14
CA ALA A 151 -12.44 9.11 -1.44
C ALA A 151 -12.17 7.59 -1.52
N GLN A 152 -11.01 7.13 -1.06
CA GLN A 152 -10.67 5.70 -1.01
C GLN A 152 -11.58 4.94 -0.02
N VAL A 153 -11.93 5.56 1.11
CA VAL A 153 -12.88 4.98 2.09
C VAL A 153 -14.24 4.78 1.44
N LEU A 154 -14.76 5.79 0.73
CA LEU A 154 -16.03 5.69 0.01
C LEU A 154 -15.98 4.63 -1.10
N ALA A 155 -14.90 4.58 -1.89
CA ALA A 155 -14.71 3.57 -2.92
C ALA A 155 -14.71 2.15 -2.34
N LYS A 156 -13.99 1.91 -1.25
CA LYS A 156 -13.95 0.62 -0.55
C LYS A 156 -15.31 0.24 0.05
N GLN A 157 -16.05 1.23 0.59
CA GLN A 157 -17.38 0.98 1.12
C GLN A 157 -18.36 0.58 0.00
N ALA A 158 -18.34 1.29 -1.14
CA ALA A 158 -19.17 0.94 -2.31
C ALA A 158 -18.85 -0.49 -2.81
N ALA A 159 -17.57 -0.85 -2.91
CA ALA A 159 -17.16 -2.20 -3.26
C ALA A 159 -17.71 -3.24 -2.29
N ARG A 160 -17.63 -2.99 -0.98
CA ARG A 160 -18.16 -3.88 0.05
C ARG A 160 -19.68 -4.06 -0.06
N GLU A 161 -20.41 -2.98 -0.29
CA GLU A 161 -21.88 -3.00 -0.48
C GLU A 161 -22.29 -3.78 -1.74
N ALA A 162 -21.46 -3.73 -2.78
CA ALA A 162 -21.60 -4.55 -3.98
C ALA A 162 -21.14 -6.02 -3.81
N GLY A 163 -20.68 -6.43 -2.61
CA GLY A 163 -20.16 -7.77 -2.36
C GLY A 163 -18.76 -8.02 -2.92
N ALA A 164 -18.02 -6.98 -3.29
CA ALA A 164 -16.66 -7.06 -3.81
C ALA A 164 -15.61 -6.83 -2.70
N GLY A 165 -14.42 -7.38 -2.91
CA GLY A 165 -13.31 -7.27 -1.95
C GLY A 165 -12.45 -6.02 -2.14
N GLU A 166 -12.48 -5.39 -3.33
CA GLU A 166 -11.73 -4.18 -3.65
C GLU A 166 -12.49 -3.30 -4.66
N ALA A 167 -12.20 -2.01 -4.66
CA ALA A 167 -12.67 -1.08 -5.68
C ALA A 167 -11.70 -1.06 -6.88
N LEU A 168 -12.25 -0.93 -8.08
CA LEU A 168 -11.52 -0.59 -9.30
C LEU A 168 -11.90 0.84 -9.68
N MET A 169 -11.01 1.78 -9.42
CA MET A 169 -11.29 3.20 -9.65
C MET A 169 -10.94 3.59 -11.08
N HIS A 170 -11.74 4.48 -11.67
CA HIS A 170 -11.51 4.99 -13.01
C HIS A 170 -11.85 6.48 -13.13
N GLU A 171 -11.17 7.16 -14.04
CA GLU A 171 -11.52 8.50 -14.52
C GLU A 171 -11.90 8.41 -16.00
N ASN A 172 -13.13 8.81 -16.34
CA ASN A 172 -13.67 8.78 -17.72
C ASN A 172 -13.49 7.42 -18.42
N GLY A 173 -13.70 6.31 -17.69
CA GLY A 173 -13.55 4.95 -18.22
C GLY A 173 -12.12 4.42 -18.23
N VAL A 174 -11.10 5.24 -17.99
CA VAL A 174 -9.69 4.82 -17.90
C VAL A 174 -9.37 4.43 -16.46
N VAL A 175 -8.90 3.21 -16.23
CA VAL A 175 -8.54 2.72 -14.90
C VAL A 175 -7.40 3.56 -14.32
N THR A 176 -7.57 4.04 -13.09
CA THR A 176 -6.52 4.66 -12.31
C THR A 176 -5.79 3.64 -11.45
N GLU A 177 -6.38 3.21 -10.36
CA GLU A 177 -5.85 2.15 -9.49
C GLU A 177 -6.98 1.54 -8.63
N GLY A 178 -6.67 0.63 -7.72
CA GLY A 178 -7.61 0.17 -6.70
C GLY A 178 -7.71 1.14 -5.52
N GLY A 179 -8.67 0.94 -4.62
CA GLY A 179 -8.83 1.78 -3.42
C GLY A 179 -7.60 1.81 -2.51
N SER A 180 -6.72 0.81 -2.59
CA SER A 180 -5.44 0.74 -1.84
C SER A 180 -4.36 -0.08 -2.57
N SER A 181 -4.43 -0.19 -3.89
CA SER A 181 -3.60 -1.10 -4.70
C SER A 181 -3.44 -0.57 -6.11
N ASN A 182 -2.34 -0.94 -6.79
CA ASN A 182 -2.21 -0.73 -8.23
C ASN A 182 -2.81 -1.92 -9.01
N VAL A 183 -3.29 -1.67 -10.23
CA VAL A 183 -3.98 -2.64 -11.06
C VAL A 183 -3.12 -3.03 -12.26
N TRP A 184 -3.22 -4.29 -12.64
CA TRP A 184 -2.53 -4.89 -13.76
C TRP A 184 -3.48 -5.72 -14.60
N ILE A 185 -3.25 -5.74 -15.89
CA ILE A 185 -3.88 -6.68 -16.83
C ILE A 185 -2.80 -7.48 -17.55
N VAL A 186 -3.17 -8.66 -18.02
CA VAL A 186 -2.34 -9.49 -18.87
C VAL A 186 -3.09 -9.72 -20.17
N ASN A 187 -2.44 -9.45 -21.29
CA ASN A 187 -2.96 -9.70 -22.62
C ASN A 187 -1.85 -10.35 -23.46
N GLN A 188 -2.15 -11.48 -24.10
CA GLN A 188 -1.22 -12.19 -24.99
C GLN A 188 0.16 -12.44 -24.35
N GLY A 189 0.18 -12.68 -23.03
CA GLY A 189 1.40 -12.94 -22.28
C GLY A 189 2.18 -11.72 -21.82
N GLU A 190 1.77 -10.49 -22.17
CA GLU A 190 2.40 -9.25 -21.71
C GLU A 190 1.62 -8.65 -20.53
N LEU A 191 2.36 -8.15 -19.54
CA LEU A 191 1.79 -7.39 -18.42
C LEU A 191 1.63 -5.93 -18.79
N GLN A 192 0.49 -5.34 -18.42
CA GLN A 192 0.25 -3.92 -18.60
C GLN A 192 -0.26 -3.30 -17.30
N THR A 193 0.27 -2.13 -16.95
CA THR A 193 -0.16 -1.33 -15.80
C THR A 193 -0.09 0.15 -16.16
N ARG A 194 -0.87 0.99 -15.45
CA ARG A 194 -0.82 2.44 -15.66
C ARG A 194 0.58 2.98 -15.36
N PRO A 195 1.16 3.87 -16.20
CA PRO A 195 2.42 4.54 -15.91
C PRO A 195 2.29 5.40 -14.64
N VAL A 196 3.39 5.55 -13.91
CA VAL A 196 3.45 6.41 -12.73
C VAL A 196 3.25 7.87 -13.15
N SER A 197 2.29 8.53 -12.51
CA SER A 197 1.93 9.93 -12.71
C SER A 197 1.34 10.49 -11.41
N GLU A 198 0.84 11.73 -11.44
CA GLU A 198 0.09 12.31 -10.31
C GLU A 198 -1.26 11.61 -10.06
N ASP A 199 -1.78 10.83 -11.03
CA ASP A 199 -3.08 10.15 -10.92
C ASP A 199 -3.06 8.88 -10.08
N ILE A 200 -1.89 8.29 -9.85
CA ILE A 200 -1.74 7.04 -9.10
C ILE A 200 -0.59 7.09 -8.11
N LEU A 201 -0.67 6.27 -7.07
CA LEU A 201 0.46 6.07 -6.18
C LEU A 201 1.53 5.18 -6.85
N ALA A 202 2.80 5.61 -6.83
CA ALA A 202 3.94 4.77 -7.16
C ALA A 202 4.09 3.67 -6.10
N GLY A 203 3.44 2.52 -6.34
CA GLY A 203 3.40 1.41 -5.39
C GLY A 203 4.75 0.69 -5.28
N ILE A 204 5.25 0.48 -4.05
CA ILE A 204 6.51 -0.28 -3.86
C ILE A 204 6.36 -1.72 -4.36
N THR A 205 5.25 -2.38 -4.05
CA THR A 205 4.95 -3.71 -4.59
C THR A 205 4.82 -3.71 -6.13
N ARG A 206 4.24 -2.63 -6.72
CA ARG A 206 4.18 -2.46 -8.17
C ARG A 206 5.59 -2.45 -8.78
N ASP A 207 6.50 -1.68 -8.22
CA ASP A 207 7.87 -1.55 -8.71
C ASP A 207 8.63 -2.88 -8.59
N VAL A 208 8.47 -3.57 -7.47
CA VAL A 208 9.04 -4.92 -7.28
C VAL A 208 8.45 -5.92 -8.28
N VAL A 209 7.15 -5.84 -8.58
CA VAL A 209 6.54 -6.71 -9.60
C VAL A 209 7.10 -6.42 -11.00
N VAL A 210 7.44 -5.18 -11.33
CA VAL A 210 8.17 -4.87 -12.59
C VAL A 210 9.53 -5.57 -12.63
N GLU A 211 10.28 -5.54 -11.52
CA GLU A 211 11.58 -6.23 -11.40
C GLU A 211 11.41 -7.75 -11.55
N VAL A 212 10.51 -8.35 -10.78
CA VAL A 212 10.19 -9.78 -10.81
C VAL A 212 9.72 -10.24 -12.19
N ALA A 213 8.86 -9.46 -12.85
CA ALA A 213 8.40 -9.78 -14.21
C ALA A 213 9.55 -9.80 -15.21
N ARG A 214 10.50 -8.87 -15.12
CA ARG A 214 11.71 -8.85 -15.95
C ARG A 214 12.60 -10.07 -15.70
N GLU A 215 12.79 -10.45 -14.44
CA GLU A 215 13.54 -11.66 -14.06
C GLU A 215 12.89 -12.94 -14.62
N LEU A 216 11.57 -12.98 -14.74
CA LEU A 216 10.81 -14.06 -15.35
C LEU A 216 10.79 -14.02 -16.89
N GLY A 217 11.42 -13.03 -17.52
CA GLY A 217 11.42 -12.82 -18.97
C GLY A 217 10.08 -12.34 -19.53
N LEU A 218 9.21 -11.75 -18.66
CA LEU A 218 7.91 -11.22 -19.06
C LEU A 218 8.05 -9.76 -19.54
N VAL A 219 7.31 -9.41 -20.58
CA VAL A 219 7.24 -8.04 -21.09
C VAL A 219 6.30 -7.23 -20.21
N VAL A 220 6.75 -6.05 -19.75
CA VAL A 220 5.93 -5.10 -18.99
C VAL A 220 5.72 -3.84 -19.82
N ARG A 221 4.47 -3.47 -20.01
CA ARG A 221 4.02 -2.25 -20.68
C ARG A 221 3.45 -1.27 -19.66
N GLU A 222 4.11 -0.16 -19.46
CA GLU A 222 3.56 0.94 -18.66
C GLU A 222 2.67 1.81 -19.56
N ARG A 223 1.40 1.43 -19.67
CA ARG A 223 0.38 2.08 -20.51
C ARG A 223 -0.96 2.02 -19.81
N ALA A 224 -1.71 3.12 -19.82
CA ALA A 224 -3.09 3.17 -19.32
C ALA A 224 -4.00 2.23 -20.12
N PHE A 225 -5.06 1.75 -19.48
CA PHE A 225 -6.08 0.90 -20.07
C PHE A 225 -7.45 1.25 -19.52
N THR A 226 -8.50 0.91 -20.26
CA THR A 226 -9.88 1.18 -19.86
C THR A 226 -10.47 0.04 -19.02
N VAL A 227 -11.61 0.30 -18.39
CA VAL A 227 -12.38 -0.71 -17.66
C VAL A 227 -12.77 -1.85 -18.60
N GLU A 228 -13.19 -1.56 -19.84
CA GLU A 228 -13.54 -2.57 -20.85
C GLU A 228 -12.33 -3.41 -21.24
N GLN A 229 -11.15 -2.81 -21.34
CA GLN A 229 -9.91 -3.54 -21.61
C GLN A 229 -9.54 -4.44 -20.42
N ALA A 230 -9.78 -4.01 -19.18
CA ALA A 230 -9.58 -4.85 -18.00
C ALA A 230 -10.56 -6.02 -17.96
N MET A 231 -11.82 -5.80 -18.33
CA MET A 231 -12.81 -6.86 -18.45
C MET A 231 -12.45 -7.89 -19.54
N ALA A 232 -11.94 -7.43 -20.68
CA ALA A 232 -11.57 -8.28 -21.82
C ALA A 232 -10.17 -8.92 -21.69
N ALA A 233 -9.42 -8.65 -20.62
CA ALA A 233 -8.08 -9.17 -20.45
C ALA A 233 -8.04 -10.69 -20.21
N ASP A 234 -6.94 -11.33 -20.59
CA ASP A 234 -6.70 -12.75 -20.30
C ASP A 234 -6.60 -12.99 -18.78
N GLU A 235 -5.92 -12.06 -18.05
CA GLU A 235 -5.79 -12.06 -16.60
C GLU A 235 -5.82 -10.63 -16.08
N CYS A 236 -6.24 -10.46 -14.81
CA CYS A 236 -6.16 -9.20 -14.09
C CYS A 236 -5.71 -9.45 -12.66
N PHE A 237 -4.93 -8.53 -12.07
CA PHE A 237 -4.49 -8.64 -10.68
C PHE A 237 -4.20 -7.29 -10.03
N LEU A 238 -4.12 -7.30 -8.70
CA LEU A 238 -3.75 -6.15 -7.86
C LEU A 238 -2.38 -6.34 -7.25
N THR A 239 -1.73 -5.21 -6.93
CA THR A 239 -0.50 -5.20 -6.13
C THR A 239 -0.59 -4.21 -4.98
N SER A 240 -0.24 -4.64 -3.77
CA SER A 240 -0.13 -3.78 -2.59
C SER A 240 0.83 -4.37 -1.56
N ALA A 241 1.38 -3.54 -0.68
CA ALA A 241 2.26 -3.98 0.41
C ALA A 241 1.58 -4.95 1.40
N THR A 242 0.25 -4.93 1.48
CA THR A 242 -0.52 -5.71 2.45
C THR A 242 -1.23 -6.92 1.87
N SER A 243 -1.07 -7.18 0.58
CA SER A 243 -1.69 -8.32 -0.11
C SER A 243 -0.79 -8.90 -1.20
N PHE A 244 0.36 -8.28 -1.43
CA PHE A 244 1.35 -8.65 -2.45
C PHE A 244 0.72 -8.63 -3.85
N VAL A 245 0.53 -9.79 -4.46
CA VAL A 245 -0.11 -9.97 -5.78
C VAL A 245 -1.39 -10.74 -5.58
N LEU A 246 -2.54 -10.14 -5.87
CA LEU A 246 -3.86 -10.80 -5.77
C LEU A 246 -4.56 -10.85 -7.12
N PRO A 247 -4.96 -12.03 -7.59
CA PRO A 247 -5.69 -12.16 -8.85
C PRO A 247 -7.09 -11.55 -8.74
N ILE A 248 -7.51 -10.84 -9.77
CA ILE A 248 -8.89 -10.42 -10.00
C ILE A 248 -9.51 -11.43 -10.96
N THR A 249 -10.54 -12.11 -10.52
CA THR A 249 -11.27 -13.09 -11.33
C THR A 249 -12.63 -12.58 -11.79
N ARG A 250 -13.07 -11.43 -11.25
CA ARG A 250 -14.34 -10.80 -11.61
C ARG A 250 -14.28 -9.29 -11.44
N ILE A 251 -14.81 -8.56 -12.41
CA ILE A 251 -15.03 -7.11 -12.38
C ILE A 251 -16.54 -6.90 -12.46
N ASP A 252 -17.17 -6.42 -11.39
CA ASP A 252 -18.63 -6.42 -11.22
C ASP A 252 -19.22 -7.80 -11.51
N GLN A 253 -20.12 -7.90 -12.49
CA GLN A 253 -20.72 -9.16 -12.93
C GLN A 253 -19.90 -9.85 -14.03
N HIS A 254 -18.86 -9.20 -14.56
CA HIS A 254 -18.05 -9.73 -15.65
C HIS A 254 -16.96 -10.68 -15.13
N VAL A 255 -16.87 -11.87 -15.73
CA VAL A 255 -15.81 -12.85 -15.43
C VAL A 255 -14.57 -12.50 -16.24
N VAL A 256 -13.42 -12.32 -15.59
CA VAL A 256 -12.12 -12.11 -16.25
C VAL A 256 -11.54 -13.46 -16.66
N GLY A 257 -11.11 -13.58 -17.90
CA GLY A 257 -10.57 -14.81 -18.45
C GLY A 257 -11.55 -15.99 -18.27
N ASN A 258 -11.11 -17.03 -17.56
CA ASN A 258 -11.94 -18.20 -17.24
C ASN A 258 -12.52 -18.17 -15.81
N GLY A 259 -12.40 -17.06 -15.10
CA GLY A 259 -12.86 -16.92 -13.71
C GLY A 259 -11.95 -17.56 -12.65
N GLN A 260 -10.74 -17.91 -13.04
CA GLN A 260 -9.72 -18.47 -12.15
C GLN A 260 -8.43 -17.62 -12.21
N PRO A 261 -7.58 -17.66 -11.17
CA PRO A 261 -6.27 -17.04 -11.22
C PRO A 261 -5.46 -17.51 -12.43
N GLY A 262 -5.05 -16.56 -13.27
CA GLY A 262 -4.32 -16.90 -14.49
C GLY A 262 -2.87 -17.33 -14.23
N PRO A 263 -2.26 -18.09 -15.15
CA PRO A 263 -0.94 -18.68 -14.97
C PRO A 263 0.20 -17.63 -14.82
N ILE A 264 0.10 -16.49 -15.49
CA ILE A 264 1.10 -15.43 -15.36
C ILE A 264 1.02 -14.75 -13.99
N THR A 265 -0.19 -14.42 -13.55
CA THR A 265 -0.45 -13.89 -12.21
C THR A 265 0.09 -14.82 -11.12
N GLN A 266 -0.16 -16.14 -11.25
CA GLN A 266 0.36 -17.15 -10.32
C GLN A 266 1.89 -17.21 -10.32
N ARG A 267 2.54 -17.16 -11.48
CA ARG A 267 4.00 -17.13 -11.62
C ARG A 267 4.61 -15.88 -10.95
N VAL A 268 4.02 -14.71 -11.22
CA VAL A 268 4.47 -13.44 -10.62
C VAL A 268 4.30 -13.47 -9.10
N ARG A 269 3.14 -13.96 -8.60
CA ARG A 269 2.90 -14.12 -7.16
C ARG A 269 3.92 -15.05 -6.51
N ALA A 270 4.16 -16.22 -7.10
CA ALA A 270 5.10 -17.20 -6.57
C ALA A 270 6.53 -16.62 -6.52
N ALA A 271 6.96 -15.94 -7.57
CA ALA A 271 8.28 -15.31 -7.62
C ALA A 271 8.42 -14.14 -6.62
N TYR A 272 7.36 -13.34 -6.44
CA TYR A 272 7.32 -12.30 -5.40
C TYR A 272 7.45 -12.89 -4.00
N LEU A 273 6.70 -13.95 -3.68
CA LEU A 273 6.79 -14.64 -2.38
C LEU A 273 8.19 -15.24 -2.15
N ALA A 274 8.75 -15.92 -3.15
CA ALA A 274 10.11 -16.46 -3.05
C ALA A 274 11.17 -15.36 -2.83
N ARG A 275 10.99 -14.17 -3.45
CA ARG A 275 11.83 -13.00 -3.16
C ARG A 275 11.64 -12.53 -1.72
N ALA A 276 10.40 -12.42 -1.23
CA ALA A 276 10.12 -12.01 0.14
C ALA A 276 10.77 -12.99 1.14
N GLU A 277 10.67 -14.28 0.92
CA GLU A 277 11.33 -15.32 1.73
C GLU A 277 12.85 -15.15 1.75
N ARG A 278 13.48 -14.97 0.58
CA ARG A 278 14.95 -14.75 0.51
C ARG A 278 15.40 -13.52 1.28
N LEU A 279 14.67 -12.40 1.16
CA LEU A 279 15.04 -11.15 1.82
C LEU A 279 14.82 -11.17 3.33
N THR A 280 13.88 -11.99 3.79
CA THR A 280 13.51 -12.08 5.21
C THR A 280 14.01 -13.35 5.90
N ALA A 281 14.72 -14.23 5.17
CA ALA A 281 15.39 -15.38 5.78
C ALA A 281 16.39 -14.92 6.86
N ALA A 282 16.47 -15.67 7.96
CA ALA A 282 17.52 -15.46 8.95
C ALA A 282 18.90 -15.65 8.28
N PRO A 283 19.94 -14.86 8.64
CA PRO A 283 21.27 -15.12 8.14
C PRO A 283 21.67 -16.56 8.49
N VAL A 284 22.15 -17.30 7.48
CA VAL A 284 22.67 -18.66 7.69
C VAL A 284 23.87 -18.53 8.64
N GLY A 285 23.70 -18.97 9.91
CA GLY A 285 24.78 -18.95 10.89
C GLY A 285 24.44 -18.34 12.27
N ALA A 286 23.23 -17.82 12.50
CA ALA A 286 22.80 -17.40 13.83
C ALA A 286 22.13 -18.59 14.58
N SER A 287 22.88 -19.66 14.85
CA SER A 287 22.52 -20.61 15.89
C SER A 287 22.94 -20.06 17.25
N ALA A 288 21.97 -19.96 18.17
CA ALA A 288 22.12 -19.53 19.54
C ALA A 288 23.18 -20.33 20.33
#